data_9b6cfbd887aec11f6ca0141d95e9ad2d
#
_entry.id   9b6cfbd887aec11f6ca0141d95e9ad2d
#
_cell.length_a   1.000
_cell.length_b   1.000
_cell.length_c   1.000
_cell.angle_alpha   90.00
_cell.angle_beta   90.00
_cell.angle_gamma   90.00
#
_symmetry.space_group_name_H-M   'P 1'
#
loop_
_entity.id
_entity.type
_entity.pdbx_description
1 polymer ?
#
loop_
_entity_poly.entity_id
_entity_poly.type
_entity_poly.pdbx_seq_one_letter_code
_entity_poly.pdbx_strand_id
1 'polypeptide(L)'
;VAKREQVLVRIGELDSEITGLQSVLDEVTMKLRETEVSSGLETTIIRVKQKPMIGELPIWPNKPFIMAGGLMLGMISGIALAFAVEMLRRQVRDEGDIAKILSGVTCLSQVPATRIRKPQDNLIVVNDPHSIGAESFRALRASLYFRPQGEPKVVVITSAHSGDGKSFCAMNCAAAYAMQGQQTLLVDGDLRCPSLEEVFLRGRNRGMTEFLRGRVEPQDICYP
;
A
#
# COMPACT_ATOMS: atom_id res chain seq x y z
N VAL A 1 -132.19 -14.72 6.63
CA VAL A 1 -131.14 -15.37 7.41
C VAL A 1 -130.03 -15.90 6.50
N ALA A 2 -130.29 -16.58 5.38
CA ALA A 2 -129.32 -17.15 4.47
C ALA A 2 -128.30 -16.20 3.82
N LYS A 3 -128.73 -14.91 3.53
CA LYS A 3 -127.81 -13.89 2.94
C LYS A 3 -126.74 -13.39 3.91
N ARG A 4 -127.00 -13.46 5.21
CA ARG A 4 -126.15 -12.99 6.25
C ARG A 4 -125.02 -13.99 6.56
N GLU A 5 -125.36 -15.29 6.44
CA GLU A 5 -124.38 -16.38 6.56
C GLU A 5 -123.38 -16.37 5.42
N GLN A 6 -123.82 -16.17 4.18
CA GLN A 6 -122.94 -16.10 3.02
C GLN A 6 -121.97 -14.90 3.12
N VAL A 7 -122.39 -13.80 3.67
CA VAL A 7 -121.54 -12.64 3.85
C VAL A 7 -120.45 -12.91 4.93
N LEU A 8 -120.81 -13.61 6.02
CA LEU A 8 -119.89 -14.01 7.08
C LEU A 8 -118.85 -15.02 6.59
N VAL A 9 -119.26 -15.99 5.79
CA VAL A 9 -118.32 -16.97 5.16
C VAL A 9 -117.33 -16.18 4.26
N ARG A 10 -117.82 -15.26 3.44
CA ARG A 10 -117.03 -14.46 2.53
C ARG A 10 -116.04 -13.55 3.23
N ILE A 11 -116.48 -12.98 4.39
CA ILE A 11 -115.60 -12.20 5.24
C ILE A 11 -114.52 -13.06 5.84
N GLY A 12 -114.84 -14.28 6.30
CA GLY A 12 -113.85 -15.27 6.78
C GLY A 12 -112.78 -15.73 5.75
N GLU A 13 -113.29 -15.93 4.50
CA GLU A 13 -112.43 -16.24 3.37
C GLU A 13 -111.47 -15.09 3.07
N LEU A 14 -111.96 -13.86 3.02
CA LEU A 14 -111.15 -12.66 2.75
C LEU A 14 -110.17 -12.37 3.91
N ASP A 15 -110.55 -12.60 5.18
CA ASP A 15 -109.65 -12.46 6.34
C ASP A 15 -108.52 -13.49 6.33
N SER A 16 -108.85 -14.71 5.90
CA SER A 16 -107.89 -15.80 5.68
C SER A 16 -106.88 -15.43 4.55
N GLU A 17 -107.43 -14.85 3.44
CA GLU A 17 -106.60 -14.49 2.31
C GLU A 17 -105.71 -13.31 2.64
N ILE A 18 -106.20 -12.32 3.40
CA ILE A 18 -105.43 -11.18 3.92
C ILE A 18 -104.31 -11.69 4.83
N THR A 19 -104.59 -12.59 5.77
CA THR A 19 -103.59 -13.19 6.68
C THR A 19 -102.50 -13.97 5.93
N GLY A 20 -102.98 -14.70 4.88
CA GLY A 20 -102.08 -15.46 3.99
C GLY A 20 -101.15 -14.52 3.22
N LEU A 21 -101.67 -13.44 2.66
CA LEU A 21 -100.90 -12.43 1.93
C LEU A 21 -99.91 -11.65 2.87
N GLN A 22 -100.36 -11.37 4.09
CA GLN A 22 -99.49 -10.75 5.08
C GLN A 22 -98.31 -11.64 5.47
N SER A 23 -98.53 -12.93 5.66
CA SER A 23 -97.45 -13.88 5.98
C SER A 23 -96.43 -14.02 4.83
N VAL A 24 -96.89 -14.02 3.56
CA VAL A 24 -95.99 -13.99 2.41
C VAL A 24 -95.25 -12.73 2.28
N LEU A 25 -95.88 -11.57 2.58
CA LEU A 25 -95.23 -10.26 2.55
C LEU A 25 -94.14 -10.14 3.61
N ASP A 26 -94.39 -10.64 4.82
CA ASP A 26 -93.40 -10.74 5.88
C ASP A 26 -92.19 -11.63 5.53
N GLU A 27 -92.51 -12.80 4.91
CA GLU A 27 -91.47 -13.72 4.45
C GLU A 27 -90.58 -13.11 3.36
N VAL A 28 -91.16 -12.41 2.41
CA VAL A 28 -90.44 -11.73 1.34
C VAL A 28 -89.65 -10.57 1.83
N THR A 29 -90.18 -9.75 2.79
CA THR A 29 -89.45 -8.68 3.42
C THR A 29 -88.30 -9.18 4.28
N MET A 30 -88.48 -10.32 4.93
CA MET A 30 -87.43 -10.94 5.73
C MET A 30 -86.31 -11.45 4.79
N LYS A 31 -86.66 -12.09 3.70
CA LYS A 31 -85.67 -12.53 2.68
C LYS A 31 -84.97 -11.36 2.01
N LEU A 32 -85.67 -10.28 1.73
CA LEU A 32 -85.03 -9.05 1.18
C LEU A 32 -84.04 -8.45 2.17
N ARG A 33 -84.39 -8.38 3.46
CA ARG A 33 -83.46 -7.92 4.51
C ARG A 33 -82.25 -8.82 4.64
N GLU A 34 -82.45 -10.13 4.60
CA GLU A 34 -81.36 -11.11 4.64
C GLU A 34 -80.44 -11.00 3.44
N THR A 35 -81.01 -10.76 2.25
CA THR A 35 -80.23 -10.54 1.02
C THR A 35 -79.48 -9.20 1.05
N GLU A 36 -80.11 -8.13 1.57
CA GLU A 36 -79.45 -6.86 1.75
C GLU A 36 -78.29 -6.92 2.72
N VAL A 37 -78.44 -7.65 3.86
CA VAL A 37 -77.37 -7.86 4.81
C VAL A 37 -76.25 -8.74 4.20
N SER A 38 -76.64 -9.77 3.44
CA SER A 38 -75.64 -10.61 2.77
C SER A 38 -74.90 -9.85 1.64
N SER A 39 -75.60 -9.06 0.86
CA SER A 39 -74.98 -8.25 -0.20
C SER A 39 -74.16 -7.09 0.37
N GLY A 40 -74.51 -6.58 1.55
CA GLY A 40 -73.72 -5.55 2.27
C GLY A 40 -72.41 -6.16 2.86
N LEU A 41 -72.40 -7.47 3.12
CA LEU A 41 -71.20 -8.15 3.62
C LEU A 41 -70.30 -8.64 2.49
N GLU A 42 -70.79 -8.83 1.26
CA GLU A 42 -69.98 -9.23 0.09
C GLU A 42 -69.31 -8.07 -0.65
N THR A 43 -69.64 -6.82 -0.34
CA THR A 43 -68.80 -5.73 -0.78
C THR A 43 -67.58 -5.64 0.13
N THR A 44 -66.68 -6.62 -0.02
CA THR A 44 -65.31 -6.42 0.39
C THR A 44 -64.78 -5.29 -0.51
N ILE A 45 -64.99 -4.06 -0.04
CA ILE A 45 -64.34 -2.90 -0.64
C ILE A 45 -62.86 -3.12 -0.34
N ILE A 46 -62.14 -3.78 -1.27
CA ILE A 46 -60.69 -3.70 -1.31
C ILE A 46 -60.37 -2.27 -1.58
N ARG A 47 -60.33 -1.48 -0.51
CA ARG A 47 -59.81 -0.11 -0.56
C ARG A 47 -58.31 -0.31 -0.76
N VAL A 48 -57.83 -0.13 -1.99
CA VAL A 48 -56.40 0.03 -2.25
C VAL A 48 -56.00 1.30 -1.50
N LYS A 49 -55.53 1.09 -0.27
CA LYS A 49 -55.24 2.17 0.69
C LYS A 49 -54.04 2.99 0.28
N GLN A 50 -53.21 2.42 -0.60
CA GLN A 50 -52.02 3.08 -1.18
C GLN A 50 -51.71 2.45 -2.54
N LYS A 51 -51.51 3.28 -3.55
CA LYS A 51 -50.84 2.81 -4.77
C LYS A 51 -49.47 2.35 -4.39
N PRO A 52 -48.95 1.18 -4.90
CA PRO A 52 -47.57 0.80 -4.67
C PRO A 52 -46.68 1.90 -5.23
N MET A 53 -46.02 2.67 -4.33
CA MET A 53 -44.97 3.58 -4.72
C MET A 53 -43.73 2.73 -4.95
N ILE A 54 -43.31 2.64 -6.20
CA ILE A 54 -41.99 2.14 -6.53
C ILE A 54 -41.03 3.18 -6.03
N GLY A 55 -40.20 2.83 -5.02
CA GLY A 55 -39.14 3.73 -4.54
C GLY A 55 -38.25 4.13 -5.71
N GLU A 56 -38.09 5.42 -5.96
CA GLU A 56 -37.28 5.96 -7.06
C GLU A 56 -35.79 5.56 -6.93
N LEU A 57 -35.39 5.15 -5.73
CA LEU A 57 -34.02 4.73 -5.45
C LEU A 57 -33.96 3.22 -5.26
N PRO A 58 -33.04 2.54 -5.94
CA PRO A 58 -32.84 1.10 -5.74
C PRO A 58 -32.37 0.83 -4.32
N ILE A 59 -33.10 -0.01 -3.60
CA ILE A 59 -32.80 -0.41 -2.21
C ILE A 59 -31.51 -1.21 -2.15
N TRP A 60 -31.14 -1.87 -3.23
CA TRP A 60 -29.93 -2.71 -3.33
C TRP A 60 -29.38 -2.67 -4.78
N PRO A 61 -28.02 -2.58 -4.98
CA PRO A 61 -26.96 -2.47 -3.96
C PRO A 61 -26.76 -1.05 -3.42
N ASN A 62 -26.45 -0.92 -2.16
CA ASN A 62 -26.09 0.35 -1.52
C ASN A 62 -24.72 0.83 -2.03
N LYS A 63 -24.73 1.62 -3.11
CA LYS A 63 -23.50 2.14 -3.76
C LYS A 63 -22.52 2.82 -2.78
N PRO A 64 -22.95 3.72 -1.86
CA PRO A 64 -22.04 4.36 -0.93
C PRO A 64 -21.39 3.37 0.04
N PHE A 65 -22.12 2.32 0.46
CA PHE A 65 -21.58 1.30 1.35
C PHE A 65 -20.52 0.43 0.66
N ILE A 66 -20.76 0.06 -0.59
CA ILE A 66 -19.79 -0.71 -1.39
C ILE A 66 -18.54 0.13 -1.66
N MET A 67 -18.71 1.41 -1.99
CA MET A 67 -17.58 2.33 -2.19
C MET A 67 -16.76 2.53 -0.91
N ALA A 68 -17.41 2.72 0.23
CA ALA A 68 -16.73 2.84 1.53
C ALA A 68 -15.98 1.55 1.89
N GLY A 69 -16.61 0.38 1.68
CA GLY A 69 -15.97 -0.93 1.91
C GLY A 69 -14.77 -1.17 0.98
N GLY A 70 -14.90 -0.83 -0.30
CA GLY A 70 -13.80 -0.92 -1.27
C GLY A 70 -12.62 -0.01 -0.92
N LEU A 71 -12.90 1.23 -0.51
CA LEU A 71 -11.88 2.18 -0.07
C LEU A 71 -11.15 1.68 1.19
N MET A 72 -11.88 1.17 2.16
CA MET A 72 -11.31 0.63 3.40
C MET A 72 -10.43 -0.59 3.14
N LEU A 73 -10.92 -1.52 2.30
CA LEU A 73 -10.16 -2.71 1.91
C LEU A 73 -8.90 -2.36 1.10
N GLY A 74 -9.03 -1.37 0.19
CA GLY A 74 -7.89 -0.84 -0.57
C GLY A 74 -6.84 -0.20 0.31
N MET A 75 -7.26 0.57 1.33
CA MET A 75 -6.34 1.19 2.29
C MET A 75 -5.59 0.14 3.13
N ILE A 76 -6.31 -0.85 3.67
CA ILE A 76 -5.71 -1.93 4.46
C ILE A 76 -4.74 -2.75 3.61
N SER A 77 -5.13 -3.14 2.40
CA SER A 77 -4.27 -3.90 1.50
C SER A 77 -3.05 -3.10 1.03
N GLY A 78 -3.20 -1.79 0.80
CA GLY A 78 -2.09 -0.89 0.47
C GLY A 78 -1.07 -0.78 1.59
N ILE A 79 -1.52 -0.61 2.83
CA ILE A 79 -0.64 -0.58 4.01
C ILE A 79 0.06 -1.93 4.19
N ALA A 80 -0.69 -3.03 4.10
CA ALA A 80 -0.12 -4.38 4.22
C ALA A 80 0.94 -4.66 3.14
N LEU A 81 0.68 -4.25 1.89
CA LEU A 81 1.63 -4.37 0.80
C LEU A 81 2.87 -3.51 1.02
N ALA A 82 2.72 -2.28 1.50
CA ALA A 82 3.84 -1.41 1.84
C ALA A 82 4.75 -2.03 2.91
N PHE A 83 4.16 -2.57 3.98
CA PHE A 83 4.90 -3.30 5.00
C PHE A 83 5.57 -4.57 4.46
N ALA A 84 4.90 -5.33 3.60
CA ALA A 84 5.47 -6.52 2.98
C ALA A 84 6.69 -6.18 2.12
N VAL A 85 6.59 -5.14 1.27
CA VAL A 85 7.70 -4.66 0.46
C VAL A 85 8.85 -4.16 1.33
N GLU A 86 8.56 -3.47 2.43
CA GLU A 86 9.58 -2.98 3.36
C GLU A 86 10.28 -4.12 4.10
N MET A 87 9.55 -5.16 4.52
CA MET A 87 10.16 -6.37 5.12
C MET A 87 11.04 -7.15 4.14
N LEU A 88 10.69 -7.16 2.85
CA LEU A 88 11.52 -7.82 1.83
C LEU A 88 12.78 -7.00 1.48
N ARG A 89 12.77 -5.70 1.72
CA ARG A 89 13.95 -4.85 1.57
C ARG A 89 14.88 -5.04 2.76
N ARG A 90 15.70 -6.06 2.72
CA ARG A 90 16.80 -6.28 3.68
C ARG A 90 17.90 -5.24 3.45
N GLN A 91 17.65 -4.01 3.79
CA GLN A 91 18.67 -2.96 3.79
C GLN A 91 19.23 -2.86 5.21
N VAL A 92 20.54 -2.88 5.30
CA VAL A 92 21.25 -2.55 6.55
C VAL A 92 21.05 -1.06 6.78
N ARG A 93 20.36 -0.69 7.86
CA ARG A 93 20.05 0.72 8.18
C ARG A 93 20.92 1.25 9.31
N ASP A 94 21.27 0.40 10.26
CA ASP A 94 21.96 0.78 11.48
C ASP A 94 23.20 -0.06 11.74
N GLU A 95 24.16 0.50 12.47
CA GLU A 95 25.35 -0.22 12.97
C GLU A 95 24.98 -1.46 13.77
N GLY A 96 23.88 -1.40 14.51
CA GLY A 96 23.38 -2.53 15.29
C GLY A 96 22.96 -3.74 14.46
N ASP A 97 22.56 -3.52 13.21
CA ASP A 97 22.18 -4.61 12.29
C ASP A 97 23.43 -5.33 11.78
N ILE A 98 24.53 -4.59 11.54
CA ILE A 98 25.83 -5.17 11.15
C ILE A 98 26.37 -6.03 12.28
N ALA A 99 26.35 -5.53 13.53
CA ALA A 99 26.83 -6.26 14.68
C ALA A 99 26.06 -7.56 14.98
N LYS A 100 24.75 -7.58 14.66
CA LYS A 100 23.90 -8.77 14.81
C LYS A 100 24.17 -9.82 13.73
N ILE A 101 24.44 -9.38 12.48
CA ILE A 101 24.62 -10.25 11.32
C ILE A 101 26.04 -10.79 11.26
N LEU A 102 27.03 -9.95 11.58
CA LEU A 102 28.45 -10.26 11.46
C LEU A 102 29.10 -10.12 12.85
N SER A 103 29.01 -11.18 13.65
CA SER A 103 29.71 -11.23 14.94
C SER A 103 31.23 -11.14 14.72
N GLY A 104 31.87 -10.12 15.34
CA GLY A 104 33.32 -9.87 15.25
C GLY A 104 33.76 -8.85 14.21
N VAL A 105 32.81 -8.24 13.47
CA VAL A 105 33.09 -7.11 12.56
C VAL A 105 32.72 -5.80 13.24
N THR A 106 33.65 -4.83 13.23
CA THR A 106 33.43 -3.50 13.79
C THR A 106 33.11 -2.51 12.68
N CYS A 107 32.05 -1.74 12.81
CA CYS A 107 31.78 -0.60 11.93
C CYS A 107 32.80 0.51 12.23
N LEU A 108 33.64 0.85 11.28
CA LEU A 108 34.67 1.87 11.44
C LEU A 108 34.14 3.29 11.19
N SER A 109 33.25 3.45 10.22
CA SER A 109 32.64 4.73 9.87
C SER A 109 31.43 4.51 8.98
N GLN A 110 30.48 5.44 9.02
CA GLN A 110 29.34 5.51 8.11
C GLN A 110 29.53 6.66 7.13
N VAL A 111 29.55 6.35 5.86
CA VAL A 111 29.65 7.37 4.80
C VAL A 111 28.26 7.61 4.22
N PRO A 112 27.74 8.84 4.32
CA PRO A 112 26.42 9.16 3.78
C PRO A 112 26.43 9.08 2.24
N ALA A 113 25.28 8.72 1.66
CA ALA A 113 25.12 8.72 0.22
C ALA A 113 25.31 10.13 -0.35
N THR A 114 26.30 10.28 -1.21
CA THR A 114 26.67 11.57 -1.82
C THR A 114 26.24 11.57 -3.28
N ARG A 115 25.59 12.66 -3.73
CA ARG A 115 25.24 12.84 -5.15
C ARG A 115 26.46 13.30 -5.92
N ILE A 116 27.02 12.39 -6.69
CA ILE A 116 28.15 12.65 -7.59
C ILE A 116 27.59 13.06 -8.95
N ARG A 117 27.94 14.23 -9.43
CA ARG A 117 27.50 14.75 -10.74
C ARG A 117 28.53 14.54 -11.83
N LYS A 118 29.82 14.60 -11.49
CA LYS A 118 30.95 14.43 -12.40
C LYS A 118 31.98 13.50 -11.77
N PRO A 119 32.79 12.78 -12.58
CA PRO A 119 33.85 11.92 -12.04
C PRO A 119 34.80 12.64 -11.08
N GLN A 120 35.08 13.90 -11.33
CA GLN A 120 35.95 14.73 -10.46
C GLN A 120 35.34 14.99 -9.07
N ASP A 121 34.01 15.00 -8.96
CA ASP A 121 33.31 15.22 -7.68
C ASP A 121 33.42 13.99 -6.74
N ASN A 122 34.02 12.89 -7.20
CA ASN A 122 34.28 11.70 -6.40
C ASN A 122 35.26 11.94 -5.24
N LEU A 123 36.13 12.94 -5.33
CA LEU A 123 37.10 13.29 -4.28
C LEU A 123 36.48 14.32 -3.31
N ILE A 124 35.48 13.91 -2.53
CA ILE A 124 34.78 14.83 -1.63
C ILE A 124 35.67 15.38 -0.51
N VAL A 125 36.66 14.60 -0.04
CA VAL A 125 37.60 15.05 0.99
C VAL A 125 38.41 16.25 0.54
N VAL A 126 38.66 16.35 -0.79
CA VAL A 126 39.43 17.47 -1.39
C VAL A 126 38.49 18.58 -1.86
N ASN A 127 37.42 18.23 -2.56
CA ASN A 127 36.53 19.18 -3.24
C ASN A 127 35.53 19.85 -2.30
N ASP A 128 35.09 19.16 -1.25
CA ASP A 128 34.18 19.68 -0.23
C ASP A 128 34.61 19.22 1.19
N PRO A 129 35.72 19.82 1.70
CA PRO A 129 36.32 19.38 2.95
C PRO A 129 35.45 19.55 4.18
N HIS A 130 34.40 20.38 4.09
CA HIS A 130 33.49 20.66 5.21
C HIS A 130 32.22 19.81 5.15
N SER A 131 32.05 18.93 4.15
CA SER A 131 30.91 18.05 4.05
C SER A 131 30.91 16.96 5.12
N ILE A 132 29.71 16.48 5.47
CA ILE A 132 29.56 15.34 6.38
C ILE A 132 30.27 14.09 5.82
N GLY A 133 30.26 13.92 4.48
CA GLY A 133 30.98 12.84 3.82
C GLY A 133 32.49 12.93 4.01
N ALA A 134 33.09 14.12 3.86
CA ALA A 134 34.52 14.31 4.13
C ALA A 134 34.88 14.03 5.59
N GLU A 135 34.03 14.43 6.53
CA GLU A 135 34.21 14.15 7.95
C GLU A 135 34.14 12.65 8.25
N SER A 136 33.24 11.91 7.58
CA SER A 136 33.15 10.45 7.69
C SER A 136 34.45 9.75 7.28
N PHE A 137 35.17 10.25 6.27
CA PHE A 137 36.46 9.71 5.85
C PHE A 137 37.61 10.09 6.84
N ARG A 138 37.54 11.25 7.46
CA ARG A 138 38.49 11.60 8.56
C ARG A 138 38.25 10.68 9.76
N ALA A 139 36.98 10.41 10.10
CA ALA A 139 36.64 9.47 11.15
C ALA A 139 37.11 8.05 10.82
N LEU A 140 36.94 7.60 9.55
CA LEU A 140 37.43 6.29 9.07
C LEU A 140 38.97 6.20 9.26
N ARG A 141 39.70 7.21 8.80
CA ARG A 141 41.14 7.28 9.00
C ARG A 141 41.53 7.22 10.47
N ALA A 142 40.86 8.03 11.33
CA ALA A 142 41.11 8.01 12.76
C ALA A 142 40.86 6.62 13.37
N SER A 143 39.80 5.97 12.99
CA SER A 143 39.46 4.61 13.43
C SER A 143 40.48 3.58 12.99
N LEU A 144 41.08 3.74 11.80
CA LEU A 144 42.18 2.89 11.32
C LEU A 144 43.49 3.17 12.07
N TYR A 145 43.76 4.44 12.36
CA TYR A 145 44.99 4.86 13.09
C TYR A 145 44.99 4.35 14.54
N PHE A 146 43.89 4.47 15.24
CA PHE A 146 43.76 4.10 16.65
C PHE A 146 43.44 2.62 16.90
N ARG A 147 43.67 1.73 15.93
CA ARG A 147 43.41 0.30 16.12
C ARG A 147 44.35 -0.28 17.20
N PRO A 148 43.88 -1.24 18.03
CA PRO A 148 44.72 -1.89 19.03
C PRO A 148 45.96 -2.59 18.45
N GLN A 149 45.89 -3.00 17.19
CA GLN A 149 47.00 -3.67 16.48
C GLN A 149 47.98 -2.67 15.83
N GLY A 150 47.76 -1.37 16.01
CA GLY A 150 48.50 -0.29 15.37
C GLY A 150 47.93 0.09 13.99
N GLU A 151 48.50 1.13 13.38
CA GLU A 151 48.10 1.61 12.06
C GLU A 151 48.42 0.59 10.97
N PRO A 152 47.49 0.20 10.14
CA PRO A 152 47.74 -0.73 9.06
C PRO A 152 48.56 -0.05 7.94
N LYS A 153 49.62 -0.71 7.49
CA LYS A 153 50.41 -0.26 6.33
C LYS A 153 49.74 -0.48 5.01
N VAL A 154 48.85 -1.47 4.94
CA VAL A 154 48.09 -1.82 3.75
C VAL A 154 46.60 -1.97 4.12
N VAL A 155 45.76 -1.26 3.39
CA VAL A 155 44.29 -1.31 3.54
C VAL A 155 43.69 -1.80 2.22
N VAL A 156 42.91 -2.86 2.27
CA VAL A 156 42.17 -3.37 1.11
C VAL A 156 40.70 -3.04 1.27
N ILE A 157 40.14 -2.36 0.26
CA ILE A 157 38.71 -1.97 0.22
C ILE A 157 38.03 -2.82 -0.82
N THR A 158 37.00 -3.55 -0.40
CA THR A 158 36.21 -4.42 -1.25
C THR A 158 34.71 -4.24 -1.00
N SER A 159 33.86 -4.77 -1.87
CA SER A 159 32.40 -4.74 -1.73
C SER A 159 31.77 -6.00 -2.28
N ALA A 160 30.54 -6.30 -1.87
CA ALA A 160 29.78 -7.46 -2.30
C ALA A 160 29.30 -7.32 -3.76
N HIS A 161 28.92 -6.12 -4.15
CA HIS A 161 28.36 -5.87 -5.48
C HIS A 161 29.11 -4.72 -6.20
N SER A 162 28.98 -4.72 -7.52
CA SER A 162 29.42 -3.58 -8.32
C SER A 162 28.53 -2.36 -8.02
N GLY A 163 29.13 -1.21 -7.86
CA GLY A 163 28.40 0.03 -7.54
C GLY A 163 28.24 0.34 -6.05
N ASP A 164 28.67 -0.52 -5.14
CA ASP A 164 28.59 -0.28 -3.68
C ASP A 164 29.52 0.86 -3.18
N GLY A 165 30.30 1.47 -4.06
CA GLY A 165 31.15 2.60 -3.72
C GLY A 165 32.57 2.24 -3.27
N LYS A 166 33.07 1.00 -3.54
CA LYS A 166 34.43 0.57 -3.17
C LYS A 166 35.53 1.56 -3.61
N SER A 167 35.50 1.97 -4.89
CA SER A 167 36.49 2.89 -5.45
C SER A 167 36.36 4.32 -4.90
N PHE A 168 35.11 4.77 -4.67
CA PHE A 168 34.84 6.02 -4.00
C PHE A 168 35.42 6.04 -2.58
N CYS A 169 35.21 4.98 -1.81
CA CYS A 169 35.78 4.85 -0.47
C CYS A 169 37.29 4.79 -0.50
N ALA A 170 37.89 4.05 -1.46
CA ALA A 170 39.33 3.94 -1.57
C ALA A 170 40.00 5.29 -1.88
N MET A 171 39.48 6.04 -2.86
CA MET A 171 39.99 7.34 -3.25
C MET A 171 39.94 8.34 -2.09
N ASN A 172 38.79 8.46 -1.43
CA ASN A 172 38.62 9.41 -0.35
C ASN A 172 39.38 9.04 0.93
N CYS A 173 39.51 7.75 1.20
CA CYS A 173 40.37 7.26 2.29
C CYS A 173 41.84 7.63 2.01
N ALA A 174 42.35 7.33 0.82
CA ALA A 174 43.71 7.69 0.42
C ALA A 174 43.95 9.20 0.46
N ALA A 175 43.01 10.01 -0.03
CA ALA A 175 43.06 11.45 0.03
C ALA A 175 43.09 11.96 1.50
N ALA A 176 42.31 11.35 2.39
CA ALA A 176 42.28 11.73 3.81
C ALA A 176 43.65 11.49 4.52
N TYR A 177 44.38 10.45 4.08
CA TYR A 177 45.74 10.22 4.55
C TYR A 177 46.75 11.21 3.93
N ALA A 178 46.69 11.40 2.62
CA ALA A 178 47.58 12.31 1.89
C ALA A 178 47.48 13.75 2.38
N MET A 179 46.26 14.24 2.65
CA MET A 179 46.04 15.59 3.19
C MET A 179 46.68 15.81 4.61
N GLN A 180 47.04 14.76 5.28
CA GLN A 180 47.78 14.83 6.55
C GLN A 180 49.32 14.74 6.37
N GLY A 181 49.77 14.78 5.13
CA GLY A 181 51.21 14.68 4.81
C GLY A 181 51.76 13.26 4.80
N GLN A 182 50.91 12.24 4.89
CA GLN A 182 51.35 10.84 4.80
C GLN A 182 51.55 10.41 3.33
N GLN A 183 52.67 9.76 3.05
CA GLN A 183 52.90 9.18 1.72
C GLN A 183 51.94 8.03 1.51
N THR A 184 51.01 8.21 0.61
CA THR A 184 49.90 7.28 0.36
C THR A 184 49.91 6.84 -1.09
N LEU A 185 49.98 5.53 -1.32
CA LEU A 185 49.84 4.93 -2.66
C LEU A 185 48.45 4.35 -2.80
N LEU A 186 47.68 4.84 -3.78
CA LEU A 186 46.38 4.29 -4.16
C LEU A 186 46.57 3.36 -5.35
N VAL A 187 46.15 2.10 -5.19
CA VAL A 187 46.28 1.06 -6.23
C VAL A 187 44.91 0.62 -6.70
N ASP A 188 44.64 0.71 -8.00
CA ASP A 188 43.46 0.09 -8.58
C ASP A 188 43.69 -1.39 -8.81
N GLY A 189 43.11 -2.22 -7.95
CA GLY A 189 43.15 -3.67 -8.06
C GLY A 189 42.02 -4.28 -8.90
N ASP A 190 41.05 -3.46 -9.35
CA ASP A 190 39.95 -3.92 -10.17
C ASP A 190 40.35 -3.92 -11.66
N LEU A 191 41.13 -4.91 -12.05
CA LEU A 191 41.63 -5.06 -13.42
C LEU A 191 40.49 -5.31 -14.43
N ARG A 192 39.29 -5.61 -13.96
CA ARG A 192 38.16 -5.94 -14.81
C ARG A 192 37.35 -4.71 -15.17
N CYS A 193 37.17 -3.79 -14.22
CA CYS A 193 36.43 -2.55 -14.40
C CYS A 193 37.15 -1.43 -13.64
N PRO A 194 38.33 -0.98 -14.11
CA PRO A 194 39.11 0.04 -13.45
C PRO A 194 38.33 1.36 -13.47
N SER A 195 38.19 1.99 -12.31
CA SER A 195 37.42 3.23 -12.14
C SER A 195 38.26 4.42 -11.72
N LEU A 196 39.50 4.19 -11.23
CA LEU A 196 40.39 5.28 -10.83
C LEU A 196 40.93 6.05 -12.04
N GLU A 197 41.07 5.40 -13.18
CA GLU A 197 41.56 6.01 -14.40
C GLU A 197 40.67 7.18 -14.86
N GLU A 198 39.38 7.06 -14.72
CA GLU A 198 38.44 8.14 -15.09
C GLU A 198 38.65 9.41 -14.27
N VAL A 199 39.07 9.26 -13.01
CA VAL A 199 39.25 10.38 -12.08
C VAL A 199 40.64 10.99 -12.19
N PHE A 200 41.69 10.17 -12.26
CA PHE A 200 43.09 10.63 -12.12
C PHE A 200 43.90 10.60 -13.42
N LEU A 201 43.64 9.66 -14.35
CA LEU A 201 44.62 9.24 -15.34
C LEU A 201 44.12 9.27 -16.79
N ARG A 202 43.30 10.23 -17.16
CA ARG A 202 42.76 10.31 -18.53
C ARG A 202 43.83 10.12 -19.60
N GLY A 203 43.78 8.97 -20.29
CA GLY A 203 44.55 8.73 -21.52
C GLY A 203 45.93 8.13 -21.34
N ARG A 204 46.21 7.42 -20.25
CA ARG A 204 47.51 6.72 -20.08
C ARG A 204 47.35 5.23 -20.36
N ASN A 205 48.29 4.68 -21.17
CA ASN A 205 48.19 3.32 -21.72
C ASN A 205 48.97 2.27 -20.91
N ARG A 206 49.59 2.64 -19.78
CA ARG A 206 50.39 1.71 -18.95
C ARG A 206 49.82 1.73 -17.54
N GLY A 207 49.60 0.53 -17.00
CA GLY A 207 49.00 0.37 -15.68
C GLY A 207 49.38 -0.93 -15.02
N MET A 208 48.61 -1.32 -14.02
CA MET A 208 48.84 -2.53 -13.23
C MET A 208 48.91 -3.82 -14.08
N THR A 209 48.16 -3.89 -15.18
CA THR A 209 48.17 -5.06 -16.07
C THR A 209 49.50 -5.26 -16.75
N GLU A 210 50.17 -4.19 -17.22
CA GLU A 210 51.49 -4.21 -17.84
C GLU A 210 52.59 -4.57 -16.83
N PHE A 211 52.46 -4.04 -15.61
CA PHE A 211 53.35 -4.39 -14.50
C PHE A 211 53.26 -5.89 -14.16
N LEU A 212 52.06 -6.41 -13.98
CA LEU A 212 51.85 -7.84 -13.67
C LEU A 212 52.31 -8.78 -14.78
N ARG A 213 52.40 -8.28 -16.02
CA ARG A 213 53.01 -9.04 -17.17
C ARG A 213 54.53 -8.88 -17.26
N GLY A 214 55.14 -8.15 -16.35
CA GLY A 214 56.57 -7.89 -16.36
C GLY A 214 57.05 -6.99 -17.49
N ARG A 215 56.20 -6.15 -18.04
CA ARG A 215 56.53 -5.26 -19.17
C ARG A 215 57.03 -3.88 -18.77
N VAL A 216 56.74 -3.48 -17.55
CA VAL A 216 57.06 -2.17 -16.99
C VAL A 216 57.45 -2.29 -15.52
N GLU A 217 58.29 -1.39 -15.05
CA GLU A 217 58.64 -1.32 -13.63
C GLU A 217 57.55 -0.53 -12.84
N PRO A 218 57.46 -0.76 -11.49
CA PRO A 218 56.48 -0.06 -10.67
C PRO A 218 56.58 1.44 -10.78
N GLN A 219 57.78 2.00 -10.94
CA GLN A 219 58.05 3.40 -11.07
C GLN A 219 57.42 4.07 -12.33
N ASP A 220 57.27 3.25 -13.40
CA ASP A 220 56.69 3.72 -14.68
C ASP A 220 55.16 3.87 -14.64
N ILE A 221 54.52 3.28 -13.62
CA ILE A 221 53.06 3.26 -13.46
C ILE A 221 52.58 4.02 -12.22
N CYS A 222 53.53 4.52 -11.40
CA CYS A 222 53.19 5.39 -10.27
C CYS A 222 53.10 6.86 -10.75
N TYR A 223 51.97 7.47 -10.52
CA TYR A 223 51.69 8.83 -10.90
C TYR A 223 51.49 9.67 -9.63
N PRO A 224 52.14 10.83 -9.49
CA PRO A 224 52.00 11.73 -8.35
C PRO A 224 50.65 12.47 -8.37
#